data_472372edf128bad295e289799e524bf9
#
_entry.id   472372edf128bad295e289799e524bf9
#
_cell.length_a   1.000
_cell.length_b   1.000
_cell.length_c   1.000
_cell.angle_alpha   90.00
_cell.angle_beta   90.00
_cell.angle_gamma   90.00
#
_symmetry.space_group_name_H-M   'P 1'
#
loop_
_entity.id
_entity.type
_entity.pdbx_description
1 polymer ?
#
loop_
_entity_poly.entity_id
_entity_poly.type
_entity_poly.pdbx_seq_one_letter_code
_entity_poly.pdbx_strand_id
1 'polypeptide(L)'
;MSRSRLLLLLLLPLLLLTMAFRQVPLADPPPIDVPAGLTAVQVSKAVKGALIGRSWTVAAEQADGIDATLTGNDYTARIHVAFDSKQIKISYVGSTNLKYEVKKDGQRMIHTNYMGWMHYLSGDIGRNLELISAGASATPAPMAAG
;
A
#
# COMPACT_ATOMS: atom_id res chain seq x y z
N MET A 1 35.48 32.69 20.16
CA MET A 1 34.28 31.86 20.15
C MET A 1 34.42 30.76 21.19
N SER A 2 33.48 30.60 22.08
CA SER A 2 33.56 29.55 23.11
C SER A 2 33.35 28.18 22.46
N ARG A 3 34.05 27.16 22.95
CA ARG A 3 33.99 25.77 22.45
C ARG A 3 32.54 25.24 22.40
N SER A 4 31.66 25.73 23.28
CA SER A 4 30.26 25.38 23.34
C SER A 4 29.45 25.92 22.13
N ARG A 5 29.79 27.10 21.61
CA ARG A 5 29.14 27.67 20.43
C ARG A 5 29.54 26.96 19.14
N LEU A 6 30.79 26.47 19.06
CA LEU A 6 31.28 25.70 17.95
C LEU A 6 30.62 24.30 17.88
N LEU A 7 30.42 23.66 19.04
CA LEU A 7 29.69 22.40 19.17
C LEU A 7 28.20 22.54 18.79
N LEU A 8 27.56 23.66 19.18
CA LEU A 8 26.18 23.93 18.81
C LEU A 8 26.00 24.13 17.31
N LEU A 9 26.96 24.81 16.65
CA LEU A 9 26.95 25.03 15.21
C LEU A 9 27.21 23.75 14.40
N LEU A 10 27.94 22.77 14.96
CA LEU A 10 28.17 21.47 14.32
C LEU A 10 27.00 20.49 14.52
N LEU A 11 26.26 20.59 15.61
CA LEU A 11 25.09 19.74 15.89
C LEU A 11 23.84 20.13 15.05
N LEU A 12 23.70 21.39 14.70
CA LEU A 12 22.56 21.89 13.93
C LEU A 12 22.43 21.27 12.53
N PRO A 13 23.52 21.17 11.71
CA PRO A 13 23.43 20.53 10.41
C PRO A 13 23.22 19.01 10.51
N LEU A 14 23.70 18.36 11.56
CA LEU A 14 23.49 16.93 11.78
C LEU A 14 22.00 16.62 12.10
N LEU A 15 21.33 17.50 12.85
CA LEU A 15 19.90 17.40 13.15
C LEU A 15 19.03 17.60 11.89
N LEU A 16 19.44 18.51 10.99
CA LEU A 16 18.76 18.74 9.70
C LEU A 16 18.95 17.57 8.73
N LEU A 17 20.10 16.87 8.79
CA LEU A 17 20.34 15.69 7.96
C LEU A 17 19.41 14.53 8.34
N THR A 18 19.10 14.35 9.63
CA THR A 18 18.21 13.25 10.07
C THR A 18 16.76 13.43 9.66
N MET A 19 16.32 14.66 9.39
CA MET A 19 14.97 14.96 8.88
C MET A 19 14.81 14.62 7.39
N ALA A 20 15.89 14.64 6.61
CA ALA A 20 15.85 14.36 5.17
C ALA A 20 15.60 12.88 4.85
N PHE A 21 15.97 11.95 5.74
CA PHE A 21 15.85 10.51 5.53
C PHE A 21 14.44 9.92 5.74
N ARG A 22 13.46 10.73 6.13
CA ARG A 22 12.07 10.27 6.34
C ARG A 22 11.20 10.38 5.09
N GLN A 23 11.73 10.94 4.03
CA GLN A 23 11.01 11.18 2.78
C GLN A 23 11.71 10.45 1.64
N VAL A 24 10.93 9.74 0.83
CA VAL A 24 11.42 8.94 -0.30
C VAL A 24 10.55 9.22 -1.54
N PRO A 25 11.04 8.91 -2.74
CA PRO A 25 10.24 8.99 -3.95
C PRO A 25 8.95 8.15 -3.81
N LEU A 26 7.80 8.75 -4.15
CA LEU A 26 6.54 8.05 -4.23
C LEU A 26 6.48 7.26 -5.53
N ALA A 27 6.36 5.95 -5.42
CA ALA A 27 6.11 5.04 -6.53
C ALA A 27 4.95 4.10 -6.16
N ASP A 28 4.04 3.88 -7.10
CA ASP A 28 3.03 2.85 -6.92
C ASP A 28 3.69 1.46 -6.97
N PRO A 29 3.23 0.49 -6.20
CA PRO A 29 3.77 -0.87 -6.24
C PRO A 29 3.66 -1.49 -7.63
N PRO A 30 4.53 -2.44 -7.99
CA PRO A 30 4.33 -3.24 -9.19
C PRO A 30 2.96 -3.92 -9.18
N PRO A 31 2.33 -4.11 -10.36
CA PRO A 31 1.10 -4.86 -10.46
C PRO A 31 1.23 -6.26 -9.85
N ILE A 32 0.17 -6.73 -9.21
CA ILE A 32 0.09 -8.08 -8.62
C ILE A 32 -0.67 -8.96 -9.61
N ASP A 33 -0.07 -10.07 -10.01
CA ASP A 33 -0.71 -11.03 -10.91
C ASP A 33 -1.81 -11.80 -10.18
N VAL A 34 -2.96 -11.97 -10.86
CA VAL A 34 -4.08 -12.76 -10.38
C VAL A 34 -3.97 -14.17 -10.91
N PRO A 35 -3.95 -15.22 -10.06
CA PRO A 35 -3.97 -16.60 -10.52
C PRO A 35 -5.17 -16.89 -11.44
N ALA A 36 -4.94 -17.67 -12.50
CA ALA A 36 -5.99 -18.02 -13.45
C ALA A 36 -7.17 -18.73 -12.77
N GLY A 37 -8.39 -18.43 -13.23
CA GLY A 37 -9.61 -19.08 -12.75
C GLY A 37 -10.28 -18.43 -11.54
N LEU A 38 -9.70 -17.36 -10.97
CA LEU A 38 -10.35 -16.61 -9.90
C LEU A 38 -11.42 -15.67 -10.49
N THR A 39 -12.57 -15.61 -9.81
CA THR A 39 -13.65 -14.67 -10.12
C THR A 39 -13.35 -13.28 -9.57
N ALA A 40 -14.01 -12.25 -10.11
CA ALA A 40 -13.92 -10.88 -9.59
C ALA A 40 -14.29 -10.79 -8.09
N VAL A 41 -15.26 -11.58 -7.65
CA VAL A 41 -15.66 -11.66 -6.24
C VAL A 41 -14.54 -12.23 -5.37
N GLN A 42 -13.83 -13.26 -5.83
CA GLN A 42 -12.70 -13.84 -5.13
C GLN A 42 -11.53 -12.87 -5.06
N VAL A 43 -11.24 -12.14 -6.14
CA VAL A 43 -10.20 -11.10 -6.17
C VAL A 43 -10.56 -9.97 -5.21
N SER A 44 -11.79 -9.45 -5.25
CA SER A 44 -12.26 -8.43 -4.30
C SER A 44 -12.12 -8.90 -2.85
N LYS A 45 -12.46 -10.16 -2.56
CA LYS A 45 -12.31 -10.74 -1.22
C LYS A 45 -10.84 -10.78 -0.76
N ALA A 46 -9.91 -11.15 -1.65
CA ALA A 46 -8.48 -11.15 -1.36
C ALA A 46 -7.97 -9.75 -1.01
N VAL A 47 -8.36 -8.75 -1.80
CA VAL A 47 -8.00 -7.34 -1.59
C VAL A 47 -8.58 -6.82 -0.27
N LYS A 48 -9.88 -7.01 -0.04
CA LYS A 48 -10.54 -6.56 1.20
C LYS A 48 -9.94 -7.21 2.44
N GLY A 49 -9.64 -8.50 2.39
CA GLY A 49 -9.01 -9.20 3.50
C GLY A 49 -7.65 -8.61 3.86
N ALA A 50 -6.83 -8.28 2.87
CA ALA A 50 -5.53 -7.63 3.08
C ALA A 50 -5.68 -6.21 3.64
N LEU A 51 -6.58 -5.42 3.08
CA LEU A 51 -6.86 -4.05 3.56
C LEU A 51 -7.27 -4.05 5.03
N ILE A 52 -8.28 -4.84 5.39
CA ILE A 52 -8.79 -4.93 6.77
C ILE A 52 -7.71 -5.46 7.70
N GLY A 53 -6.96 -6.48 7.29
CA GLY A 53 -5.87 -7.04 8.08
C GLY A 53 -4.72 -6.06 8.37
N ARG A 54 -4.61 -4.98 7.58
CA ARG A 54 -3.67 -3.86 7.76
C ARG A 54 -4.31 -2.58 8.28
N SER A 55 -5.51 -2.68 8.85
CA SER A 55 -6.27 -1.55 9.44
C SER A 55 -6.68 -0.47 8.42
N TRP A 56 -6.72 -0.80 7.14
CA TRP A 56 -7.34 0.05 6.14
C TRP A 56 -8.86 -0.08 6.21
N THR A 57 -9.56 1.03 6.09
CA THR A 57 -11.02 1.06 5.98
C THR A 57 -11.41 1.13 4.52
N VAL A 58 -12.31 0.25 4.08
CA VAL A 58 -12.92 0.32 2.76
C VAL A 58 -13.90 1.51 2.73
N ALA A 59 -13.58 2.51 1.91
CA ALA A 59 -14.38 3.73 1.78
C ALA A 59 -15.45 3.59 0.67
N ALA A 60 -15.10 2.90 -0.42
CA ALA A 60 -16.02 2.59 -1.52
C ALA A 60 -15.59 1.29 -2.21
N GLU A 61 -16.54 0.58 -2.76
CA GLU A 61 -16.33 -0.65 -3.52
C GLU A 61 -17.13 -0.60 -4.83
N GLN A 62 -16.42 -0.92 -5.92
CA GLN A 62 -16.98 -1.06 -7.25
C GLN A 62 -16.65 -2.45 -7.81
N ALA A 63 -17.20 -2.81 -8.95
CA ALA A 63 -16.98 -4.12 -9.58
C ALA A 63 -15.49 -4.36 -9.94
N ASP A 64 -14.74 -3.31 -10.20
CA ASP A 64 -13.36 -3.33 -10.69
C ASP A 64 -12.37 -2.56 -9.79
N GLY A 65 -12.78 -2.15 -8.60
CA GLY A 65 -11.90 -1.41 -7.70
C GLY A 65 -12.45 -1.15 -6.31
N ILE A 66 -11.54 -0.82 -5.42
CA ILE A 66 -11.81 -0.49 -4.01
C ILE A 66 -11.03 0.76 -3.64
N ASP A 67 -11.72 1.74 -3.07
CA ASP A 67 -11.11 2.88 -2.41
C ASP A 67 -10.93 2.59 -0.93
N ALA A 68 -9.75 2.83 -0.40
CA ALA A 68 -9.44 2.57 0.99
C ALA A 68 -8.69 3.72 1.66
N THR A 69 -8.92 3.88 2.95
CA THR A 69 -8.29 4.91 3.79
C THR A 69 -7.63 4.26 5.01
N LEU A 70 -6.39 4.64 5.25
CA LEU A 70 -5.69 4.37 6.51
C LEU A 70 -5.68 5.66 7.34
N THR A 71 -6.19 5.58 8.57
CA THR A 71 -6.22 6.70 9.50
C THR A 71 -5.39 6.38 10.72
N GLY A 72 -4.36 7.18 10.99
CA GLY A 72 -3.60 7.16 12.23
C GLY A 72 -4.01 8.32 13.14
N ASN A 73 -3.28 8.52 14.24
CA ASN A 73 -3.59 9.57 15.21
C ASN A 73 -3.52 10.97 14.60
N ASP A 74 -2.57 11.20 13.70
CA ASP A 74 -2.27 12.53 13.13
C ASP A 74 -2.09 12.52 11.61
N TYR A 75 -2.34 11.39 10.94
CA TYR A 75 -2.21 11.27 9.49
C TYR A 75 -3.36 10.50 8.85
N THR A 76 -3.53 10.69 7.56
CA THR A 76 -4.38 9.84 6.72
C THR A 76 -3.64 9.48 5.43
N ALA A 77 -3.93 8.29 4.89
CA ALA A 77 -3.54 7.90 3.54
C ALA A 77 -4.74 7.33 2.80
N ARG A 78 -4.89 7.67 1.52
CA ARG A 78 -5.95 7.15 0.66
C ARG A 78 -5.33 6.51 -0.57
N ILE A 79 -5.82 5.34 -0.91
CA ILE A 79 -5.41 4.56 -2.08
C ILE A 79 -6.61 4.09 -2.86
N HIS A 80 -6.38 3.82 -4.14
CA HIS A 80 -7.29 3.10 -5.01
C HIS A 80 -6.66 1.77 -5.42
N VAL A 81 -7.41 0.68 -5.28
CA VAL A 81 -6.98 -0.65 -5.69
C VAL A 81 -7.86 -1.08 -6.87
N ALA A 82 -7.35 -0.92 -8.09
CA ALA A 82 -8.02 -1.39 -9.29
C ALA A 82 -7.68 -2.86 -9.55
N PHE A 83 -8.65 -3.65 -10.01
CA PHE A 83 -8.42 -5.05 -10.33
C PHE A 83 -9.30 -5.56 -11.49
N ASP A 84 -8.76 -6.53 -12.19
CA ASP A 84 -9.46 -7.33 -13.18
C ASP A 84 -9.12 -8.82 -12.98
N SER A 85 -9.42 -9.67 -13.95
CA SER A 85 -9.12 -11.12 -13.88
C SER A 85 -7.63 -11.46 -14.01
N LYS A 86 -6.75 -10.49 -14.30
CA LYS A 86 -5.34 -10.71 -14.59
C LYS A 86 -4.40 -9.98 -13.62
N GLN A 87 -4.75 -8.77 -13.21
CA GLN A 87 -3.87 -7.90 -12.43
C GLN A 87 -4.61 -7.08 -11.40
N ILE A 88 -3.90 -6.75 -10.32
CA ILE A 88 -4.30 -5.77 -9.31
C ILE A 88 -3.27 -4.65 -9.32
N LYS A 89 -3.73 -3.40 -9.31
CA LYS A 89 -2.88 -2.20 -9.25
C LYS A 89 -3.29 -1.34 -8.07
N ILE A 90 -2.32 -0.97 -7.25
CA ILE A 90 -2.52 -0.06 -6.12
C ILE A 90 -1.97 1.30 -6.52
N SER A 91 -2.74 2.35 -6.35
CA SER A 91 -2.33 3.72 -6.64
C SER A 91 -2.60 4.67 -5.49
N TYR A 92 -1.70 5.64 -5.33
CA TYR A 92 -1.84 6.72 -4.37
C TYR A 92 -2.93 7.70 -4.81
N VAL A 93 -3.83 8.06 -3.90
CA VAL A 93 -4.90 9.05 -4.15
C VAL A 93 -4.66 10.34 -3.39
N GLY A 94 -4.21 10.26 -2.15
CA GLY A 94 -3.96 11.44 -1.33
C GLY A 94 -3.53 11.08 0.09
N SER A 95 -3.06 12.08 0.82
CA SER A 95 -2.69 11.90 2.22
C SER A 95 -2.69 13.24 2.97
N THR A 96 -2.73 13.16 4.30
CA THR A 96 -2.49 14.27 5.21
C THR A 96 -1.35 13.91 6.15
N ASN A 97 -0.47 14.86 6.44
CA ASN A 97 0.64 14.73 7.37
C ASN A 97 1.60 13.55 7.10
N LEU A 98 1.79 13.19 5.84
CA LEU A 98 2.75 12.18 5.37
C LEU A 98 3.87 12.80 4.52
N LYS A 99 4.16 14.09 4.70
CA LYS A 99 5.22 14.82 3.98
C LYS A 99 5.14 14.66 2.45
N TYR A 100 3.92 14.53 1.92
CA TYR A 100 3.73 14.50 0.47
C TYR A 100 4.06 15.85 -0.13
N GLU A 101 4.90 15.85 -1.15
CA GLU A 101 5.23 17.03 -1.94
C GLU A 101 5.55 16.64 -3.39
N VAL A 102 5.39 17.60 -4.27
CA VAL A 102 5.86 17.52 -5.66
C VAL A 102 7.02 18.50 -5.80
N LYS A 103 8.20 17.98 -6.12
CA LYS A 103 9.40 18.80 -6.33
C LYS A 103 9.33 19.58 -7.65
N LYS A 104 10.22 20.55 -7.82
CA LYS A 104 10.27 21.40 -9.03
C LYS A 104 10.46 20.61 -10.32
N ASP A 105 11.14 19.45 -10.26
CA ASP A 105 11.35 18.52 -11.38
C ASP A 105 10.17 17.56 -11.63
N GLY A 106 9.06 17.71 -10.86
CA GLY A 106 7.87 16.87 -10.94
C GLY A 106 7.97 15.58 -10.11
N GLN A 107 9.11 15.30 -9.45
CA GLN A 107 9.23 14.11 -8.59
C GLN A 107 8.30 14.23 -7.37
N ARG A 108 7.48 13.21 -7.17
CA ARG A 108 6.61 13.09 -5.98
C ARG A 108 7.38 12.42 -4.86
N MET A 109 7.28 12.99 -3.67
CA MET A 109 7.92 12.49 -2.46
C MET A 109 6.88 12.22 -1.39
N ILE A 110 7.15 11.26 -0.51
CA ILE A 110 6.24 10.92 0.60
C ILE A 110 7.06 10.36 1.77
N HIS A 111 6.45 10.32 2.95
CA HIS A 111 7.06 9.68 4.12
C HIS A 111 7.34 8.20 3.87
N THR A 112 8.53 7.73 4.25
CA THR A 112 9.00 6.35 3.99
C THR A 112 8.04 5.26 4.50
N ASN A 113 7.29 5.52 5.60
CA ASN A 113 6.32 4.56 6.13
C ASN A 113 5.23 4.20 5.12
N TYR A 114 4.78 5.15 4.29
CA TYR A 114 3.79 4.87 3.25
C TYR A 114 4.28 3.79 2.28
N MET A 115 5.54 3.88 1.85
CA MET A 115 6.12 2.88 0.95
C MET A 115 6.21 1.50 1.61
N GLY A 116 6.52 1.46 2.91
CA GLY A 116 6.49 0.23 3.69
C GLY A 116 5.09 -0.39 3.77
N TRP A 117 4.06 0.42 4.00
CA TRP A 117 2.66 -0.05 4.03
C TRP A 117 2.23 -0.64 2.68
N MET A 118 2.63 -0.01 1.57
CA MET A 118 2.36 -0.52 0.21
C MET A 118 3.05 -1.85 -0.05
N HIS A 119 4.31 -2.00 0.38
CA HIS A 119 5.05 -3.25 0.27
C HIS A 119 4.33 -4.40 1.01
N TYR A 120 3.95 -4.18 2.27
CA TYR A 120 3.24 -5.20 3.05
C TYR A 120 1.84 -5.49 2.52
N LEU A 121 1.09 -4.48 2.10
CA LEU A 121 -0.25 -4.66 1.54
C LEU A 121 -0.20 -5.49 0.26
N SER A 122 0.73 -5.19 -0.64
CA SER A 122 0.94 -5.96 -1.88
C SER A 122 1.25 -7.43 -1.58
N GLY A 123 2.13 -7.70 -0.63
CA GLY A 123 2.47 -9.06 -0.20
C GLY A 123 1.28 -9.81 0.37
N ASP A 124 0.45 -9.16 1.18
CA ASP A 124 -0.74 -9.78 1.78
C ASP A 124 -1.83 -10.06 0.74
N ILE A 125 -2.03 -9.15 -0.22
CA ILE A 125 -2.95 -9.39 -1.35
C ILE A 125 -2.49 -10.62 -2.15
N GLY A 126 -1.23 -10.69 -2.53
CA GLY A 126 -0.67 -11.83 -3.26
C GLY A 126 -0.88 -13.15 -2.51
N ARG A 127 -0.57 -13.18 -1.22
CA ARG A 127 -0.79 -14.36 -0.37
C ARG A 127 -2.26 -14.77 -0.30
N ASN A 128 -3.17 -13.80 -0.14
CA ASN A 128 -4.61 -14.09 -0.09
C ASN A 128 -5.13 -14.67 -1.42
N LEU A 129 -4.62 -14.17 -2.56
CA LEU A 129 -4.95 -14.73 -3.88
C LEU A 129 -4.49 -16.18 -4.00
N GLU A 130 -3.27 -16.49 -3.57
CA GLU A 130 -2.74 -17.86 -3.60
C GLU A 130 -3.56 -18.80 -2.72
N LEU A 131 -3.93 -18.38 -1.51
CA LEU A 131 -4.75 -19.19 -0.60
C LEU A 131 -6.14 -19.46 -1.17
N ILE A 132 -6.78 -18.47 -1.79
CA ILE A 132 -8.09 -18.65 -2.43
C ILE A 132 -7.98 -19.56 -3.64
N SER A 133 -6.94 -19.40 -4.46
CA SER A 133 -6.66 -20.24 -5.62
C SER A 133 -6.43 -21.69 -5.23
N ALA A 134 -5.65 -21.97 -4.19
CA ALA A 134 -5.42 -23.30 -3.66
C ALA A 134 -6.72 -23.93 -3.13
N GLY A 135 -7.55 -23.16 -2.41
CA GLY A 135 -8.86 -23.63 -1.91
C GLY A 135 -9.85 -23.94 -3.04
N ALA A 136 -9.87 -23.12 -4.09
CA ALA A 136 -10.72 -23.35 -5.27
C ALA A 136 -10.31 -24.63 -6.03
N SER A 137 -9.01 -24.91 -6.12
CA SER A 137 -8.47 -26.13 -6.76
C SER A 137 -8.70 -27.41 -5.94
N ALA A 138 -8.87 -27.27 -4.63
CA ALA A 138 -9.10 -28.39 -3.71
C ALA A 138 -10.60 -28.80 -3.60
N THR A 139 -11.52 -28.03 -4.17
CA THR A 139 -12.95 -28.38 -4.18
C THR A 139 -13.16 -29.56 -5.13
N PRO A 140 -13.54 -30.77 -4.66
CA PRO A 140 -13.81 -31.90 -5.53
C PRO A 140 -14.94 -31.54 -6.50
N ALA A 141 -14.80 -31.96 -7.75
CA ALA A 141 -15.93 -31.90 -8.69
C ALA A 141 -17.13 -32.62 -8.07
N PRO A 142 -18.38 -32.10 -8.21
CA PRO A 142 -19.55 -32.79 -7.72
C PRO A 142 -19.57 -34.18 -8.34
N MET A 143 -19.56 -35.21 -7.48
CA MET A 143 -19.71 -36.57 -7.95
C MET A 143 -21.02 -36.68 -8.71
N ALA A 144 -20.91 -36.96 -10.01
CA ALA A 144 -22.07 -37.28 -10.82
C ALA A 144 -22.83 -38.40 -10.13
N ALA A 145 -24.05 -38.11 -9.66
CA ALA A 145 -24.96 -39.14 -9.16
C ALA A 145 -25.32 -40.02 -10.35
N GLY A 146 -24.80 -41.26 -10.31
CA GLY A 146 -25.18 -42.33 -11.22
C GLY A 146 -26.55 -42.88 -10.85
#